data_6ca24fd0de4cf3f9486c4040290424a2
#
_entry.id   6ca24fd0de4cf3f9486c4040290424a2
#
_cell.length_a   1.000
_cell.length_b   1.000
_cell.length_c   1.000
_cell.angle_alpha   90.00
_cell.angle_beta   90.00
_cell.angle_gamma   90.00
#
_symmetry.space_group_name_H-M   'P 1'
#
loop_
_entity.id
_entity.type
_entity.pdbx_description
1 polymer ?
#
loop_
_entity_poly.entity_id
_entity_poly.type
_entity_poly.pdbx_seq_one_letter_code
_entity_poly.pdbx_strand_id
1 'polypeptide(L)'
;MDWSFNNDMPIYTQLVDKIKLSIVSGQLPPGEKLSTVRDLAAEAKVNPNTRQRAFQELERAGLVFSQRSSGRYVTEDVEIIMEAKKAMARQYVQSFMKSMEQLGYTGEEILHLLEEGEEEEKQ
;
A
#
# COMPACT_ATOMS: atom_id res chain seq x y z
N MET A 1 2.59 8.13 -8.84
CA MET A 1 1.78 6.95 -8.48
C MET A 1 1.55 6.10 -9.72
N ASP A 2 1.83 4.83 -9.64
CA ASP A 2 1.63 3.91 -10.75
C ASP A 2 0.21 3.34 -10.74
N TRP A 3 -0.52 3.53 -11.83
CA TRP A 3 -1.90 3.06 -11.99
C TRP A 3 -2.02 1.88 -12.96
N SER A 4 -0.90 1.25 -13.32
CA SER A 4 -0.97 0.01 -14.08
C SER A 4 -1.36 -1.16 -13.17
N PHE A 5 -2.15 -2.08 -13.71
CA PHE A 5 -2.67 -3.23 -12.99
C PHE A 5 -2.28 -4.52 -13.73
N ASN A 6 -1.98 -5.55 -12.97
CA ASN A 6 -1.73 -6.87 -13.54
C ASN A 6 -3.01 -7.72 -13.47
N ASN A 7 -2.98 -8.88 -14.11
CA ASN A 7 -4.14 -9.77 -14.18
C ASN A 7 -4.15 -10.85 -13.11
N ASP A 8 -3.13 -10.89 -12.23
CA ASP A 8 -2.96 -11.95 -11.23
C ASP A 8 -3.81 -11.76 -9.99
N MET A 9 -4.31 -10.53 -9.76
CA MET A 9 -5.10 -10.17 -8.59
C MET A 9 -6.31 -9.36 -8.99
N PRO A 10 -7.40 -9.41 -8.21
CA PRO A 10 -8.54 -8.53 -8.45
C PRO A 10 -8.12 -7.06 -8.47
N ILE A 11 -8.67 -6.28 -9.40
CA ILE A 11 -8.32 -4.87 -9.57
C ILE A 11 -8.59 -4.07 -8.30
N TYR A 12 -9.69 -4.35 -7.57
CA TYR A 12 -9.99 -3.59 -6.36
C TYR A 12 -8.91 -3.78 -5.28
N THR A 13 -8.35 -4.99 -5.16
CA THR A 13 -7.26 -5.27 -4.22
C THR A 13 -6.01 -4.46 -4.57
N GLN A 14 -5.67 -4.42 -5.85
CA GLN A 14 -4.53 -3.62 -6.32
C GLN A 14 -4.75 -2.13 -6.08
N LEU A 15 -5.97 -1.65 -6.28
CA LEU A 15 -6.32 -0.25 -6.03
C LEU A 15 -6.21 0.09 -4.54
N VAL A 16 -6.71 -0.79 -3.66
CA VAL A 16 -6.56 -0.63 -2.20
C VAL A 16 -5.09 -0.53 -1.83
N ASP A 17 -4.27 -1.44 -2.34
CA ASP A 17 -2.84 -1.48 -2.02
C ASP A 17 -2.11 -0.22 -2.50
N LYS A 18 -2.43 0.28 -3.69
CA LYS A 18 -1.81 1.49 -4.24
C LYS A 18 -2.17 2.74 -3.42
N ILE A 19 -3.44 2.87 -3.05
CA ILE A 19 -3.89 4.00 -2.22
C ILE A 19 -3.27 3.90 -0.82
N LYS A 20 -3.28 2.70 -0.24
CA LYS A 20 -2.69 2.45 1.07
C LYS A 20 -1.20 2.82 1.09
N LEU A 21 -0.45 2.38 0.08
CA LEU A 21 0.97 2.74 -0.06
C LEU A 21 1.15 4.26 -0.15
N SER A 22 0.30 4.94 -0.90
CA SER A 22 0.36 6.40 -1.03
C SER A 22 0.12 7.11 0.31
N ILE A 23 -0.77 6.56 1.15
CA ILE A 23 -1.06 7.11 2.48
C ILE A 23 0.12 6.88 3.42
N VAL A 24 0.61 5.65 3.51
CA VAL A 24 1.68 5.31 4.47
C VAL A 24 3.03 5.89 4.08
N SER A 25 3.26 6.16 2.80
CA SER A 25 4.49 6.78 2.29
C SER A 25 4.48 8.31 2.41
N GLY A 26 3.33 8.91 2.71
CA GLY A 26 3.18 10.35 2.84
C GLY A 26 2.85 11.08 1.55
N GLN A 27 2.69 10.39 0.42
CA GLN A 27 2.27 11.02 -0.84
C GLN A 27 0.87 11.62 -0.70
N LEU A 28 0.00 10.94 0.06
CA LEU A 28 -1.31 11.44 0.44
C LEU A 28 -1.25 11.74 1.94
N PRO A 29 -0.97 12.99 2.33
CA PRO A 29 -0.82 13.32 3.75
C PRO A 29 -2.13 13.22 4.52
N PRO A 30 -2.07 13.13 5.88
CA PRO A 30 -3.27 13.09 6.70
C PRO A 30 -4.20 14.25 6.40
N GLY A 31 -5.49 13.95 6.29
CA GLY A 31 -6.52 14.95 6.03
C GLY A 31 -6.71 15.34 4.58
N GLU A 32 -5.88 14.85 3.67
CA GLU A 32 -6.01 15.21 2.25
C GLU A 32 -7.26 14.62 1.62
N LYS A 33 -7.91 15.41 0.78
CA LYS A 33 -9.10 14.98 0.04
C LYS A 33 -8.69 14.05 -1.11
N LEU A 34 -9.45 12.98 -1.29
CA LEU A 34 -9.14 11.93 -2.26
C LEU A 34 -9.71 12.18 -3.67
N SER A 35 -10.22 13.37 -3.96
CA SER A 35 -10.78 13.68 -5.28
C SER A 35 -9.77 13.46 -6.41
N THR A 36 -8.51 13.87 -6.20
CA THR A 36 -7.44 13.70 -7.18
C THR A 36 -7.16 12.23 -7.45
N VAL A 37 -7.14 11.40 -6.40
CA VAL A 37 -6.92 9.96 -6.54
C VAL A 37 -8.08 9.31 -7.31
N ARG A 38 -9.31 9.74 -7.03
CA ARG A 38 -10.49 9.27 -7.77
C ARG A 38 -10.38 9.58 -9.26
N ASP A 39 -9.92 10.79 -9.58
CA ASP A 39 -9.78 11.22 -10.96
C ASP A 39 -8.72 10.41 -11.69
N LEU A 40 -7.59 10.14 -11.03
CA LEU A 40 -6.53 9.30 -11.58
C LEU A 40 -7.01 7.86 -11.79
N ALA A 41 -7.77 7.32 -10.85
CA ALA A 41 -8.35 6.00 -10.98
C ALA A 41 -9.36 5.93 -12.12
N ALA A 42 -10.11 7.00 -12.35
CA ALA A 42 -11.03 7.11 -13.48
C ALA A 42 -10.27 7.15 -14.81
N GLU A 43 -9.16 7.88 -14.86
CA GLU A 43 -8.29 7.91 -16.03
C GLU A 43 -7.72 6.53 -16.35
N ALA A 44 -7.46 5.72 -15.31
CA ALA A 44 -7.01 4.34 -15.46
C ALA A 44 -8.13 3.38 -15.86
N LYS A 45 -9.33 3.91 -16.11
CA LYS A 45 -10.52 3.15 -16.55
C LYS A 45 -10.99 2.10 -15.53
N VAL A 46 -10.85 2.40 -14.26
CA VAL A 46 -11.34 1.54 -13.20
C VAL A 46 -12.86 1.66 -13.10
N ASN A 47 -13.55 0.53 -13.09
CA ASN A 47 -15.00 0.47 -12.95
C ASN A 47 -15.45 1.18 -11.68
N PRO A 48 -16.53 2.01 -11.72
CA PRO A 48 -17.04 2.70 -10.52
C PRO A 48 -17.35 1.78 -9.35
N ASN A 49 -17.87 0.58 -9.61
CA ASN A 49 -18.16 -0.40 -8.55
C ASN A 49 -16.86 -0.90 -7.90
N THR A 50 -15.82 -1.10 -8.68
CA THR A 50 -14.49 -1.50 -8.20
C THR A 50 -13.90 -0.41 -7.31
N ARG A 51 -14.02 0.86 -7.73
CA ARG A 51 -13.56 2.00 -6.91
C ARG A 51 -14.32 2.07 -5.59
N GLN A 52 -15.62 1.92 -5.65
CA GLN A 52 -16.47 1.96 -4.45
C GLN A 52 -16.07 0.86 -3.47
N ARG A 53 -15.85 -0.36 -3.96
CA ARG A 53 -15.40 -1.47 -3.13
C ARG A 53 -14.03 -1.20 -2.49
N ALA A 54 -13.11 -0.65 -3.25
CA ALA A 54 -11.77 -0.29 -2.74
C ALA A 54 -11.86 0.73 -1.62
N PHE A 55 -12.66 1.80 -1.81
CA PHE A 55 -12.82 2.82 -0.79
C PHE A 55 -13.54 2.30 0.45
N GLN A 56 -14.50 1.38 0.29
CA GLN A 56 -15.14 0.73 1.43
C GLN A 56 -14.13 -0.06 2.27
N GLU A 57 -13.19 -0.76 1.63
CA GLU A 57 -12.12 -1.48 2.34
C GLU A 57 -11.22 -0.52 3.10
N LEU A 58 -10.84 0.60 2.49
CA LEU A 58 -10.01 1.61 3.13
C LEU A 58 -10.73 2.29 4.30
N GLU A 59 -12.03 2.51 4.18
CA GLU A 59 -12.85 3.05 5.27
C GLU A 59 -12.94 2.06 6.42
N ARG A 60 -13.12 0.77 6.12
CA ARG A 60 -13.16 -0.29 7.13
C ARG A 60 -11.84 -0.37 7.89
N ALA A 61 -10.71 -0.17 7.20
CA ALA A 61 -9.39 -0.15 7.81
C ALA A 61 -9.11 1.14 8.60
N GLY A 62 -9.98 2.13 8.51
CA GLY A 62 -9.82 3.41 9.19
C GLY A 62 -8.85 4.38 8.54
N LEU A 63 -8.35 4.07 7.34
CA LEU A 63 -7.38 4.91 6.64
C LEU A 63 -8.03 6.05 5.87
N VAL A 64 -9.30 5.91 5.54
CA VAL A 64 -10.09 6.89 4.79
C VAL A 64 -11.43 7.07 5.53
N PHE A 65 -11.93 8.29 5.51
CA PHE A 65 -13.26 8.57 6.05
C PHE A 65 -14.06 9.41 5.07
N SER A 66 -15.39 9.25 5.11
CA SER A 66 -16.31 10.01 4.29
C SER A 66 -16.90 11.15 5.11
N GLN A 67 -16.96 12.36 4.53
CA GLN A 67 -17.71 13.46 5.09
C GLN A 67 -18.92 13.72 4.21
N ARG A 68 -20.09 13.91 4.83
CA ARG A 68 -21.32 14.22 4.11
C ARG A 68 -21.13 15.41 3.19
N SER A 69 -21.52 15.25 1.94
CA SER A 69 -21.53 16.27 0.90
C SER A 69 -20.18 16.82 0.46
N SER A 70 -19.06 16.45 1.10
CA SER A 70 -17.74 16.95 0.70
C SER A 70 -16.78 15.89 0.15
N GLY A 71 -17.04 14.60 0.37
CA GLY A 71 -16.26 13.51 -0.21
C GLY A 71 -15.47 12.68 0.78
N ARG A 72 -14.39 12.07 0.30
CA ARG A 72 -13.53 11.18 1.10
C ARG A 72 -12.20 11.84 1.38
N TYR A 73 -11.66 11.54 2.54
CA TYR A 73 -10.42 12.15 3.05
C TYR A 73 -9.53 11.09 3.69
N VAL A 74 -8.23 11.30 3.63
CA VAL A 74 -7.25 10.49 4.37
C VAL A 74 -7.44 10.76 5.87
N THR A 75 -7.37 9.72 6.69
CA THR A 75 -7.47 9.87 8.15
C THR A 75 -6.43 10.85 8.68
N GLU A 76 -6.80 11.58 9.71
CA GLU A 76 -5.86 12.44 10.46
C GLU A 76 -5.20 11.68 11.60
N ASP A 77 -5.64 10.43 11.87
CA ASP A 77 -5.09 9.61 12.93
C ASP A 77 -3.76 8.99 12.50
N VAL A 78 -2.69 9.62 12.93
CA VAL A 78 -1.32 9.22 12.58
C VAL A 78 -1.01 7.81 13.10
N GLU A 79 -1.60 7.41 14.23
CA GLU A 79 -1.36 6.08 14.79
C GLU A 79 -1.93 4.98 13.88
N ILE A 80 -3.11 5.20 13.31
CA ILE A 80 -3.69 4.25 12.34
C ILE A 80 -2.78 4.12 11.12
N ILE A 81 -2.27 5.24 10.62
CA ILE A 81 -1.36 5.24 9.47
C ILE A 81 -0.07 4.47 9.81
N MET A 82 0.49 4.71 10.97
CA MET A 82 1.72 4.03 11.41
C MET A 82 1.51 2.53 11.59
N GLU A 83 0.36 2.12 12.13
CA GLU A 83 0.04 0.71 12.27
C GLU A 83 -0.12 0.04 10.90
N ALA A 84 -0.76 0.71 9.94
CA ALA A 84 -0.91 0.20 8.59
C ALA A 84 0.45 0.06 7.91
N LYS A 85 1.33 1.04 8.08
CA LYS A 85 2.70 1.00 7.57
C LYS A 85 3.48 -0.19 8.12
N LYS A 86 3.37 -0.42 9.42
CA LYS A 86 4.02 -1.54 10.10
C LYS A 86 3.53 -2.89 9.58
N ALA A 87 2.21 -3.00 9.41
CA ALA A 87 1.60 -4.22 8.90
C ALA A 87 2.08 -4.54 7.47
N MET A 88 2.16 -3.52 6.63
CA MET A 88 2.68 -3.67 5.26
C MET A 88 4.15 -4.10 5.27
N ALA A 89 4.96 -3.48 6.13
CA ALA A 89 6.37 -3.82 6.25
C ALA A 89 6.56 -5.28 6.67
N ARG A 90 5.76 -5.74 7.64
CA ARG A 90 5.79 -7.14 8.08
C ARG A 90 5.43 -8.10 6.94
N GLN A 91 4.44 -7.76 6.14
CA GLN A 91 4.05 -8.58 4.99
C GLN A 91 5.18 -8.69 3.96
N TYR A 92 5.86 -7.57 3.67
CA TYR A 92 7.00 -7.59 2.75
C TYR A 92 8.14 -8.45 3.27
N VAL A 93 8.44 -8.35 4.57
CA VAL A 93 9.47 -9.18 5.20
C VAL A 93 9.09 -10.65 5.13
N GLN A 94 7.84 -11.00 5.45
CA GLN A 94 7.37 -12.38 5.41
C GLN A 94 7.45 -12.95 3.99
N SER A 95 7.04 -12.19 2.98
CA SER A 95 7.10 -12.61 1.58
C SER A 95 8.54 -12.81 1.13
N PHE A 96 9.42 -11.89 1.49
CA PHE A 96 10.85 -11.99 1.21
C PHE A 96 11.46 -13.23 1.87
N MET A 97 11.19 -13.44 3.15
CA MET A 97 11.71 -14.60 3.88
C MET A 97 11.24 -15.90 3.26
N LYS A 98 9.95 -15.97 2.93
CA LYS A 98 9.38 -17.16 2.29
C LYS A 98 10.07 -17.48 0.96
N SER A 99 10.29 -16.46 0.14
CA SER A 99 10.96 -16.62 -1.15
C SER A 99 12.38 -17.14 -0.96
N MET A 100 13.11 -16.59 -0.01
CA MET A 100 14.48 -16.98 0.28
C MET A 100 14.56 -18.40 0.82
N GLU A 101 13.65 -18.78 1.69
CA GLU A 101 13.57 -20.14 2.24
C GLU A 101 13.29 -21.17 1.15
N GLN A 102 12.45 -20.81 0.16
CA GLN A 102 12.19 -21.67 -1.00
C GLN A 102 13.45 -21.91 -1.83
N LEU A 103 14.37 -20.95 -1.85
CA LEU A 103 15.67 -21.12 -2.50
C LEU A 103 16.64 -21.97 -1.69
N GLY A 104 16.30 -22.29 -0.44
CA GLY A 104 17.14 -23.11 0.43
C GLY A 104 18.00 -22.31 1.40
N TYR A 105 17.81 -20.99 1.48
CA TYR A 105 18.58 -20.16 2.42
C TYR A 105 18.04 -20.27 3.84
N THR A 106 18.98 -20.30 4.80
CA THR A 106 18.66 -20.20 6.23
C THR A 106 18.53 -18.72 6.62
N GLY A 107 17.92 -18.44 7.76
CA GLY A 107 17.82 -17.07 8.28
C GLY A 107 19.18 -16.40 8.44
N GLU A 108 20.17 -17.14 8.90
CA GLU A 108 21.55 -16.66 9.08
C GLU A 108 22.19 -16.27 7.75
N GLU A 109 22.01 -17.10 6.72
CA GLU A 109 22.51 -16.82 5.38
C GLU A 109 21.85 -15.61 4.76
N ILE A 110 20.53 -15.42 5.00
CA ILE A 110 19.77 -14.27 4.53
C ILE A 110 20.33 -12.99 5.16
N LEU A 111 20.56 -13.01 6.47
CA LEU A 111 21.13 -11.87 7.18
C LEU A 111 22.50 -11.48 6.61
N HIS A 112 23.33 -12.48 6.32
CA HIS A 112 24.65 -12.25 5.73
C HIS A 112 24.54 -11.58 4.34
N LEU A 113 23.60 -12.01 3.51
CA LEU A 113 23.37 -11.41 2.19
C LEU A 113 22.94 -9.96 2.31
N LEU A 114 22.11 -9.64 3.30
CA LEU A 114 21.67 -8.25 3.54
C LEU A 114 22.84 -7.36 3.95
N GLU A 115 23.75 -7.87 4.76
CA GLU A 115 24.97 -7.15 5.18
C GLU A 115 25.89 -6.90 3.99
N GLU A 116 26.07 -7.88 3.10
CA GLU A 116 26.84 -7.73 1.86
C GLU A 116 26.25 -6.64 0.96
N GLY A 117 24.93 -6.63 0.81
CA GLY A 117 24.24 -5.63 -0.01
C GLY A 117 24.48 -4.23 0.49
N GLU A 118 24.47 -4.01 1.80
CA GLU A 118 24.75 -2.71 2.40
C GLU A 118 26.18 -2.25 2.14
N GLU A 119 27.14 -3.16 2.23
CA GLU A 119 28.55 -2.84 1.96
C GLU A 119 28.77 -2.44 0.51
N GLU A 120 28.13 -3.13 -0.43
CA GLU A 120 28.20 -2.79 -1.86
C GLU A 120 27.63 -1.42 -2.16
N GLU A 121 26.50 -1.05 -1.54
CA GLU A 121 25.88 0.26 -1.72
C GLU A 121 26.74 1.42 -1.20
N LYS A 122 27.56 1.16 -0.18
CA LYS A 122 28.44 2.17 0.42
C LYS A 122 29.72 2.41 -0.38
N GLN A 123 30.02 1.54 -1.31
CA GLN A 123 31.18 1.66 -2.20
C GLN A 123 30.83 2.41 -3.48
#